data_9786071f62b90f8db764d8c6f79771bb
#
_entry.id   9786071f62b90f8db764d8c6f79771bb
#
_cell.length_a   1.000
_cell.length_b   1.000
_cell.length_c   1.000
_cell.angle_alpha   90.00
_cell.angle_beta   90.00
_cell.angle_gamma   90.00
#
_symmetry.space_group_name_H-M   'P 1'
#
loop_
_entity.id
_entity.type
_entity.pdbx_description
1 polymer ?
#
loop_
_entity_poly.entity_id
_entity_poly.type
_entity_poly.pdbx_seq_one_letter_code
_entity_poly.pdbx_strand_id
1 'polypeptide(L)'
;MDLDNNAHSVFLLHYHLVLVVKYRRQVFDDAISGRAKEIFAYIAPNYNITLEEWNHDKDHVHILFKAHPNTEISKFINAYKSASLSLIHI
;
A
#
# COMPACT_ATOMS: atom_id res chain seq x y z
N MET A 1 9.60 -6.60 29.66
CA MET A 1 9.50 -6.73 29.33
C MET A 1 9.37 -6.74 28.63
N ASP A 2 9.34 -6.81 28.74
CA ASP A 2 9.13 -6.96 28.19
C ASP A 2 9.21 -6.72 27.27
N LEU A 3 9.53 -6.58 27.23
CA LEU A 3 9.60 -6.51 26.54
C LEU A 3 9.57 -6.72 25.81
N ASP A 4 9.49 -7.03 26.14
CA ASP A 4 9.27 -7.40 25.64
C ASP A 4 8.96 -7.41 25.08
N ASN A 5 8.94 -7.38 25.49
CA ASN A 5 8.39 -7.51 25.06
C ASN A 5 8.32 -7.24 24.54
N ASN A 6 8.62 -7.04 24.79
CA ASN A 6 8.48 -6.87 24.37
C ASN A 6 8.68 -6.81 23.79
N ALA A 7 9.86 -6.89 24.31
CA ALA A 7 9.96 -7.23 23.74
C ALA A 7 9.23 -7.69 22.91
N HIS A 8 8.99 -8.17 23.05
CA HIS A 8 8.11 -8.23 22.17
C HIS A 8 7.40 -7.14 21.99
N SER A 9 7.83 -6.23 22.46
CA SER A 9 7.20 -5.11 22.10
C SER A 9 7.29 -4.95 20.73
N VAL A 10 6.25 -4.77 20.19
CA VAL A 10 6.15 -4.69 18.83
C VAL A 10 6.06 -3.26 18.52
N PHE A 11 7.04 -2.73 17.88
CA PHE A 11 6.88 -1.42 17.29
C PHE A 11 6.62 -1.61 15.82
N LEU A 12 5.93 -0.64 15.23
CA LEU A 12 5.59 -0.69 13.83
C LEU A 12 6.33 0.42 13.09
N LEU A 13 6.72 0.12 11.87
CA LEU A 13 7.35 1.10 11.01
C LEU A 13 6.27 1.74 10.14
N HIS A 14 6.36 3.05 9.98
CA HIS A 14 5.43 3.82 9.18
C HIS A 14 6.07 4.17 7.86
N TYR A 15 5.31 3.98 6.79
CA TYR A 15 5.82 4.24 5.44
C TYR A 15 4.89 5.16 4.71
N HIS A 16 5.48 5.98 3.86
CA HIS A 16 4.73 6.82 2.93
C HIS A 16 5.13 6.41 1.52
N LEU A 17 4.21 5.76 0.84
CA LEU A 17 4.44 5.31 -0.52
C LEU A 17 3.76 6.27 -1.48
N VAL A 18 4.50 6.72 -2.48
CA VAL A 18 3.94 7.58 -3.52
C VAL A 18 4.01 6.81 -4.82
N LEU A 19 2.86 6.60 -5.43
CA LEU A 19 2.79 5.95 -6.73
C LEU A 19 2.46 6.99 -7.78
N VAL A 20 3.22 6.97 -8.87
CA VAL A 20 2.93 7.81 -10.02
C VAL A 20 2.12 6.97 -10.99
N VAL A 21 0.94 7.43 -11.31
CA VAL A 21 0.03 6.70 -12.19
C VAL A 21 0.10 7.31 -13.57
N LYS A 22 0.45 6.51 -14.56
CA LYS A 22 0.60 6.99 -15.93
C LYS A 22 -0.49 6.41 -16.79
N TYR A 23 -1.32 7.29 -17.29
CA TYR A 23 -2.38 6.93 -18.22
C TYR A 23 -2.15 7.66 -19.52
N ARG A 24 -2.50 7.01 -20.59
CA ARG A 24 -2.39 7.69 -21.88
C ARG A 24 -3.52 8.66 -22.10
N ARG A 25 -4.70 8.30 -21.66
CA ARG A 25 -5.90 9.06 -22.04
C ARG A 25 -6.84 9.33 -20.93
N GLN A 26 -6.57 8.82 -19.76
CA GLN A 26 -7.49 8.95 -18.65
C GLN A 26 -6.79 9.51 -17.45
N VAL A 27 -7.55 10.17 -16.61
CA VAL A 27 -7.03 10.59 -15.33
C VAL A 27 -7.34 9.52 -14.30
N PHE A 28 -6.57 9.51 -13.24
CA PHE A 28 -6.77 8.62 -12.12
C PHE A 28 -7.92 9.19 -11.29
N ASP A 29 -9.11 8.72 -11.53
CA ASP A 29 -10.30 9.27 -10.89
C ASP A 29 -10.68 8.47 -9.65
N ASP A 30 -11.77 8.87 -9.01
CA ASP A 30 -12.20 8.26 -7.75
C ASP A 30 -12.54 6.79 -7.91
N ALA A 31 -13.12 6.41 -9.04
CA ALA A 31 -13.48 5.01 -9.25
C ALA A 31 -12.24 4.13 -9.34
N ILE A 32 -11.25 4.57 -10.09
CA ILE A 32 -10.01 3.82 -10.24
C ILE A 32 -9.25 3.82 -8.92
N SER A 33 -9.23 4.96 -8.22
CA SER A 33 -8.60 5.04 -6.92
C SER A 33 -9.24 4.07 -5.93
N GLY A 34 -10.56 3.99 -5.94
CA GLY A 34 -11.27 3.06 -5.06
C GLY A 34 -10.87 1.61 -5.32
N ARG A 35 -10.75 1.23 -6.60
CA ARG A 35 -10.32 -0.12 -6.93
C ARG A 35 -8.88 -0.35 -6.49
N ALA A 36 -8.02 0.60 -6.72
CA ALA A 36 -6.61 0.47 -6.33
C ALA A 36 -6.49 0.32 -4.82
N LYS A 37 -7.30 1.07 -4.07
CA LYS A 37 -7.31 0.96 -2.61
C LYS A 37 -7.81 -0.39 -2.16
N GLU A 38 -8.86 -0.91 -2.80
CA GLU A 38 -9.38 -2.23 -2.47
C GLU A 38 -8.33 -3.31 -2.66
N ILE A 39 -7.58 -3.23 -3.75
CA ILE A 39 -6.53 -4.21 -4.02
C ILE A 39 -5.45 -4.12 -2.94
N PHE A 40 -5.06 -2.90 -2.57
CA PHE A 40 -4.07 -2.69 -1.52
C PHE A 40 -4.56 -3.34 -0.22
N ALA A 41 -5.79 -3.03 0.16
CA ALA A 41 -6.35 -3.54 1.41
C ALA A 41 -6.51 -5.05 1.39
N TYR A 42 -6.71 -5.63 0.22
CA TYR A 42 -6.85 -7.08 0.11
C TYR A 42 -5.52 -7.79 0.31
N ILE A 43 -4.44 -7.22 -0.23
CA ILE A 43 -3.12 -7.85 -0.18
C ILE A 43 -2.40 -7.57 1.12
N ALA A 44 -2.60 -6.38 1.68
CA ALA A 44 -1.81 -5.90 2.81
C ALA A 44 -1.78 -6.85 4.01
N PRO A 45 -2.91 -7.46 4.43
CA PRO A 45 -2.86 -8.35 5.59
C PRO A 45 -1.92 -9.53 5.44
N ASN A 46 -1.70 -9.99 4.22
CA ASN A 46 -0.80 -11.12 3.98
C ASN A 46 0.65 -10.75 4.26
N TYR A 47 0.94 -9.48 4.39
CA TYR A 47 2.28 -8.98 4.64
C TYR A 47 2.39 -8.23 5.96
N ASN A 48 1.36 -8.37 6.80
CA ASN A 48 1.32 -7.68 8.10
C ASN A 48 1.41 -6.16 7.93
N ILE A 49 0.69 -5.67 6.94
CA ILE A 49 0.63 -4.25 6.62
C ILE A 49 -0.76 -3.74 6.91
N THR A 50 -0.83 -2.56 7.52
CA THR A 50 -2.10 -1.90 7.83
C THR A 50 -2.14 -0.56 7.12
N LEU A 51 -3.15 -0.38 6.29
CA LEU A 51 -3.36 0.89 5.60
C LEU A 51 -3.85 1.94 6.59
N GLU A 52 -3.23 3.12 6.58
CA GLU A 52 -3.64 4.20 7.46
C GLU A 52 -4.34 5.31 6.72
N GLU A 53 -3.77 5.76 5.61
CA GLU A 53 -4.34 6.84 4.83
C GLU A 53 -4.13 6.59 3.36
N TRP A 54 -5.09 7.03 2.58
CA TRP A 54 -5.07 6.89 1.14
C TRP A 54 -5.57 8.19 0.54
N ASN A 55 -4.72 8.88 -0.20
CA ASN A 55 -5.08 10.12 -0.87
C ASN A 55 -4.56 10.08 -2.28
N HIS A 56 -5.27 10.74 -3.17
CA HIS A 56 -4.82 10.77 -4.56
C HIS A 56 -5.17 12.09 -5.21
N ASP A 57 -4.42 12.41 -6.24
CA ASP A 57 -4.81 13.44 -7.18
C ASP A 57 -4.88 12.74 -8.55
N LYS A 58 -4.78 13.51 -9.64
CA LYS A 58 -5.06 12.90 -10.94
C LYS A 58 -3.96 11.98 -11.44
N ASP A 59 -2.75 12.07 -10.90
CA ASP A 59 -1.66 11.23 -11.37
C ASP A 59 -0.76 10.70 -10.26
N HIS A 60 -1.09 10.97 -9.01
CA HIS A 60 -0.31 10.45 -7.88
C HIS A 60 -1.23 9.85 -6.84
N VAL A 61 -0.76 8.81 -6.19
CA VAL A 61 -1.44 8.23 -5.04
C VAL A 61 -0.47 8.30 -3.87
N HIS A 62 -0.96 8.82 -2.75
CA HIS A 62 -0.19 8.93 -1.52
C HIS A 62 -0.77 7.95 -0.52
N ILE A 63 0.03 7.00 -0.07
CA ILE A 63 -0.42 5.92 0.78
C ILE A 63 0.42 5.90 2.05
N LEU A 64 -0.25 6.02 3.18
CA LEU A 64 0.43 5.86 4.47
C LEU A 64 0.03 4.51 5.03
N PHE A 65 1.02 3.73 5.42
CA PHE A 65 0.73 2.42 6.00
C PHE A 65 1.76 2.07 7.07
N LYS A 66 1.39 1.11 7.91
CA LYS A 66 2.25 0.58 8.96
C LYS A 66 2.64 -0.84 8.62
N ALA A 67 3.86 -1.23 9.00
CA ALA A 67 4.32 -2.58 8.77
C ALA A 67 5.21 -3.02 9.91
N HIS A 68 5.28 -4.34 10.11
CA HIS A 68 6.21 -4.89 11.08
C HIS A 68 7.63 -4.75 10.57
N PRO A 69 8.62 -4.67 11.47
CA PRO A 69 10.00 -4.49 11.04
C PRO A 69 10.52 -5.59 10.12
N ASN A 70 9.99 -6.80 10.26
CA ASN A 70 10.45 -7.92 9.45
C ASN A 70 9.59 -8.13 8.20
N THR A 71 8.68 -7.22 7.89
CA THR A 71 7.90 -7.31 6.66
C THR A 71 8.80 -7.07 5.46
N GLU A 72 8.66 -7.91 4.44
CA GLU A 72 9.41 -7.76 3.21
C GLU A 72 8.68 -6.79 2.30
N ILE A 73 8.99 -5.51 2.47
CA ILE A 73 8.27 -4.44 1.78
C ILE A 73 8.35 -4.57 0.26
N SER A 74 9.53 -4.92 -0.26
CA SER A 74 9.69 -5.02 -1.70
C SER A 74 8.81 -6.12 -2.29
N LYS A 75 8.64 -7.21 -1.56
CA LYS A 75 7.75 -8.27 -2.02
C LYS A 75 6.30 -7.81 -2.03
N PHE A 76 5.91 -7.08 -0.99
CA PHE A 76 4.56 -6.53 -0.95
C PHE A 76 4.32 -5.59 -2.12
N ILE A 77 5.26 -4.68 -2.37
CA ILE A 77 5.10 -3.70 -3.43
C ILE A 77 5.01 -4.40 -4.79
N ASN A 78 5.84 -5.42 -5.00
CA ASN A 78 5.78 -6.17 -6.26
C ASN A 78 4.46 -6.90 -6.42
N ALA A 79 3.95 -7.49 -5.33
CA ALA A 79 2.66 -8.17 -5.37
C ALA A 79 1.54 -7.17 -5.67
N TYR A 80 1.61 -6.00 -5.06
CA TYR A 80 0.60 -4.99 -5.29
C TYR A 80 0.65 -4.48 -6.74
N LYS A 81 1.84 -4.23 -7.24
CA LYS A 81 1.98 -3.78 -8.62
C LYS A 81 1.42 -4.81 -9.59
N SER A 82 1.72 -6.08 -9.37
CA SER A 82 1.20 -7.14 -10.23
C SER A 82 -0.32 -7.22 -10.17
N ALA A 83 -0.87 -7.13 -8.98
CA ALA A 83 -2.32 -7.23 -8.81
C ALA A 83 -3.04 -6.05 -9.42
N SER A 84 -2.45 -4.86 -9.37
CA SER A 84 -3.09 -3.66 -9.87
C SER A 84 -2.81 -3.41 -11.35
N LEU A 85 -1.94 -4.20 -11.96
CA LEU A 85 -1.54 -3.97 -13.35
C LEU A 85 -2.74 -4.01 -14.30
N SER A 86 -3.63 -4.97 -14.12
CA SER A 86 -4.79 -5.09 -14.98
C SER A 86 -5.70 -3.88 -14.85
N LEU A 87 -5.74 -3.26 -13.70
CA LEU A 87 -6.54 -2.07 -13.47
C LEU A 87 -6.03 -0.91 -14.31
N ILE A 88 -4.71 -0.82 -14.44
CA ILE A 88 -4.08 0.28 -15.14
C ILE A 88 -4.11 0.08 -16.64
N HIS A 89 -4.02 -1.15 -17.09
CA HIS A 89 -3.85 -1.45 -18.50
C HIS A 89 -5.11 -1.85 -19.23
N ILE A 90 -6.21 -1.82 -18.59
CA ILE A 90 -7.48 -2.15 -19.27
C ILE A 90 -7.94 -1.03 -20.17
#